data_7d8bd622697e37bc41ee9c3d7bbb7fda
#
_entry.id   7d8bd622697e37bc41ee9c3d7bbb7fda
#
_cell.length_a   1.000
_cell.length_b   1.000
_cell.length_c   1.000
_cell.angle_alpha   90.00
_cell.angle_beta   90.00
_cell.angle_gamma   90.00
#
_symmetry.space_group_name_H-M   'P 1'
#
loop_
_entity.id
_entity.type
_entity.pdbx_description
1 polymer ?
#
loop_
_entity_poly.entity_id
_entity_poly.type
_entity_poly.pdbx_seq_one_letter_code
_entity_poly.pdbx_strand_id
1 'polypeptide(L)'
;MMIRSTVAAAAAIVSLAFAGQAAAQVMVTAKLQQPTEWAQLVAGGAVFICEGVDCIANSPGSQTYAQPTCKALAKKFGPVAAFTRGTKSYDETKLATCNTAAAPAPAAAGQD
;
A
#
# COMPACT_ATOMS: atom_id res chain seq x y z
N MET A 1 7.30 65.65 18.55
CA MET A 1 7.17 65.05 18.12
C MET A 1 7.38 63.82 18.06
N MET A 2 7.00 63.18 17.99
CA MET A 2 7.18 61.95 18.03
C MET A 2 6.97 61.27 16.90
N ILE A 3 7.42 60.50 16.60
CA ILE A 3 7.34 59.81 15.60
C ILE A 3 7.11 58.54 15.69
N ARG A 4 6.58 58.03 15.24
CA ARG A 4 6.37 56.77 15.44
C ARG A 4 6.63 56.01 14.35
N SER A 5 7.13 55.34 14.19
CA SER A 5 7.41 54.64 13.18
C SER A 5 6.95 53.40 13.25
N THR A 6 6.15 53.10 12.83
CA THR A 6 5.72 51.85 12.94
C THR A 6 6.21 51.03 12.00
N VAL A 7 6.68 50.23 12.11
CA VAL A 7 7.14 49.32 11.31
C VAL A 7 6.43 48.23 11.10
N ALA A 8 6.01 47.95 10.28
CA ALA A 8 5.30 46.85 10.07
C ALA A 8 6.00 45.78 9.70
N ALA A 9 6.04 45.00 10.19
CA ALA A 9 6.79 43.95 9.87
C ALA A 9 6.10 43.02 9.15
N ALA A 10 6.12 42.86 8.22
CA ALA A 10 5.45 41.92 7.54
C ALA A 10 5.94 40.66 7.60
N ALA A 11 5.46 39.90 7.99
CA ALA A 11 5.93 38.67 8.13
C ALA A 11 5.63 37.85 7.09
N ALA A 12 6.15 37.63 6.39
CA ALA A 12 5.90 36.81 5.42
C ALA A 12 5.96 35.49 5.61
N ILE A 13 5.33 34.85 5.61
CA ILE A 13 5.37 33.59 5.81
C ILE A 13 5.32 32.74 4.86
N VAL A 14 5.80 32.08 4.49
CA VAL A 14 5.82 31.24 3.63
C VAL A 14 5.47 30.10 3.65
N SER A 15 5.06 29.56 3.43
CA SER A 15 4.73 28.36 3.45
C SER A 15 5.13 27.44 2.85
N LEU A 16 5.38 26.89 2.61
CA LEU A 16 5.76 25.93 2.11
C LEU A 16 5.44 25.05 1.54
N ALA A 17 5.51 24.58 1.22
CA ALA A 17 5.49 23.79 0.50
C ALA A 17 5.39 22.55 0.46
N PHE A 18 5.08 22.05 0.22
CA PHE A 18 4.95 20.85 0.23
C PHE A 18 5.02 20.31 -0.97
N ALA A 19 5.36 20.66 -1.62
CA ALA A 19 5.51 20.05 -2.78
C ALA A 19 5.97 18.72 -2.65
N GLY A 20 6.59 18.47 -1.77
CA GLY A 20 7.10 17.19 -1.71
C GLY A 20 6.11 16.18 -1.85
N GLN A 21 5.02 16.45 -1.45
CA GLN A 21 4.13 15.53 -1.52
C GLN A 21 3.80 15.18 -2.80
N ALA A 22 3.86 15.91 -3.63
CA ALA A 22 3.44 15.50 -4.88
C ALA A 22 4.26 14.38 -5.33
N ALA A 23 5.41 14.33 -4.91
CA ALA A 23 6.21 13.30 -5.43
C ALA A 23 6.02 12.01 -4.73
N ALA A 24 5.16 11.99 -3.83
CA ALA A 24 4.99 10.80 -3.10
C ALA A 24 4.63 9.71 -4.03
N GLN A 25 5.24 8.59 -3.89
CA GLN A 25 4.91 7.51 -4.71
C GLN A 25 3.69 6.84 -4.27
N VAL A 26 2.98 6.28 -5.19
CA VAL A 26 1.78 5.55 -4.87
C VAL A 26 2.21 4.16 -4.52
N MET A 27 1.92 3.73 -3.36
CA MET A 27 2.26 2.39 -2.94
C MET A 27 1.16 1.41 -3.29
N VAL A 28 1.53 0.17 -3.46
CA VAL A 28 0.55 -0.90 -3.61
C VAL A 28 0.54 -1.67 -2.32
N THR A 29 -0.61 -1.83 -1.75
CA THR A 29 -0.75 -2.48 -0.46
C THR A 29 -1.74 -3.63 -0.55
N ALA A 30 -1.43 -4.72 0.09
CA ALA A 30 -2.35 -5.83 0.18
C ALA A 30 -2.60 -6.12 1.64
N LYS A 31 -3.86 -6.40 1.97
CA LYS A 31 -4.20 -6.84 3.30
C LYS A 31 -4.51 -8.30 3.21
N LEU A 32 -3.94 -9.08 4.08
CA LEU A 32 -4.15 -10.51 4.08
C LEU A 32 -5.26 -10.86 5.05
N GLN A 33 -5.94 -11.94 4.79
CA GLN A 33 -6.96 -12.38 5.73
C GLN A 33 -6.33 -13.06 6.94
N GLN A 34 -5.15 -13.60 6.80
CA GLN A 34 -4.45 -14.21 7.90
C GLN A 34 -3.07 -13.63 8.03
N PRO A 35 -2.58 -13.47 9.25
CA PRO A 35 -1.28 -12.81 9.44
C PRO A 35 -0.14 -13.73 9.02
N THR A 36 0.96 -13.11 8.65
CA THR A 36 2.15 -13.85 8.34
C THR A 36 3.30 -13.25 9.14
N GLU A 37 4.35 -14.02 9.32
CA GLU A 37 5.54 -13.48 9.90
C GLU A 37 6.22 -12.66 8.84
N TRP A 38 7.20 -11.87 9.23
CA TRP A 38 7.87 -11.01 8.27
C TRP A 38 8.36 -11.84 7.09
N ALA A 39 8.07 -11.38 5.92
CA ALA A 39 8.46 -12.09 4.71
C ALA A 39 8.54 -11.11 3.55
N GLN A 40 9.26 -11.50 2.53
CA GLN A 40 9.34 -10.70 1.32
C GLN A 40 8.86 -11.51 0.16
N LEU A 41 8.27 -10.87 -0.81
CA LEU A 41 7.86 -11.53 -2.04
C LEU A 41 8.09 -10.59 -3.18
N VAL A 42 8.75 -11.04 -4.23
CA VAL A 42 8.93 -10.24 -5.41
C VAL A 42 7.81 -10.63 -6.37
N ALA A 43 7.00 -9.70 -6.72
CA ALA A 43 5.89 -9.96 -7.62
C ALA A 43 5.51 -8.68 -8.34
N GLY A 44 5.11 -8.81 -9.59
CA GLY A 44 4.68 -7.64 -10.34
C GLY A 44 5.79 -6.60 -10.49
N GLY A 45 7.03 -7.03 -10.52
CA GLY A 45 8.14 -6.12 -10.67
C GLY A 45 8.46 -5.33 -9.44
N ALA A 46 7.96 -5.71 -8.29
CA ALA A 46 8.22 -4.98 -7.06
C ALA A 46 8.45 -5.95 -5.92
N VAL A 47 9.03 -5.44 -4.86
CA VAL A 47 9.26 -6.24 -3.67
C VAL A 47 8.18 -5.88 -2.67
N PHE A 48 7.44 -6.88 -2.23
CA PHE A 48 6.46 -6.68 -1.17
C PHE A 48 7.09 -7.12 0.14
N ILE A 49 6.93 -6.29 1.15
CA ILE A 49 7.33 -6.64 2.50
C ILE A 49 6.06 -6.91 3.27
N CYS A 50 5.96 -8.08 3.81
CA CYS A 50 4.74 -8.49 4.51
C CYS A 50 5.04 -8.78 5.96
N GLU A 51 4.18 -8.31 6.82
CA GLU A 51 4.28 -8.60 8.22
C GLU A 51 2.90 -8.45 8.83
N GLY A 52 2.46 -9.42 9.59
CA GLY A 52 1.08 -9.40 10.08
C GLY A 52 0.17 -9.54 8.90
N VAL A 53 -0.80 -8.67 8.77
CA VAL A 53 -1.72 -8.75 7.64
C VAL A 53 -1.39 -7.73 6.56
N ASP A 54 -0.30 -7.01 6.69
CA ASP A 54 0.02 -5.96 5.75
C ASP A 54 1.15 -6.35 4.83
N CYS A 55 0.96 -6.18 3.54
CA CYS A 55 2.01 -6.36 2.55
C CYS A 55 2.12 -5.07 1.77
N ILE A 56 3.30 -4.50 1.69
CA ILE A 56 3.47 -3.20 1.07
C ILE A 56 4.58 -3.24 0.05
N ALA A 57 4.30 -2.71 -1.13
CA ALA A 57 5.32 -2.52 -2.16
C ALA A 57 5.54 -1.03 -2.27
N ASN A 58 6.72 -0.57 -1.87
CA ASN A 58 7.02 0.84 -1.87
C ASN A 58 7.38 1.40 -3.22
N SER A 59 7.81 0.58 -4.12
CA SER A 59 8.23 1.06 -5.43
C SER A 59 7.54 0.26 -6.51
N PRO A 60 6.25 0.43 -6.63
CA PRO A 60 5.51 -0.38 -7.59
C PRO A 60 5.75 0.05 -9.02
N GLY A 61 5.66 -0.91 -9.90
CA GLY A 61 5.75 -0.65 -11.31
C GLY A 61 4.41 -0.84 -11.96
N SER A 62 4.42 -0.94 -13.27
CA SER A 62 3.16 -0.99 -14.00
C SER A 62 2.40 -2.28 -13.78
N GLN A 63 3.06 -3.34 -13.40
CA GLN A 63 2.39 -4.60 -13.19
C GLN A 63 2.10 -4.92 -11.73
N THR A 64 2.49 -4.05 -10.85
CA THR A 64 2.39 -4.37 -9.43
C THR A 64 0.94 -4.44 -8.96
N TYR A 65 0.06 -3.67 -9.60
CA TYR A 65 -1.35 -3.67 -9.20
C TYR A 65 -2.18 -4.52 -10.17
N ALA A 66 -1.64 -5.56 -10.69
CA ALA A 66 -2.33 -6.38 -11.65
C ALA A 66 -2.75 -7.69 -11.01
N GLN A 67 -3.69 -8.37 -11.64
CA GLN A 67 -4.18 -9.64 -11.11
C GLN A 67 -3.09 -10.67 -10.86
N PRO A 68 -2.13 -10.84 -11.76
CA PRO A 68 -1.11 -11.84 -11.48
C PRO A 68 -0.33 -11.55 -10.21
N THR A 69 -0.17 -10.26 -9.88
CA THR A 69 0.54 -9.90 -8.66
C THR A 69 -0.30 -10.24 -7.44
N CYS A 70 -1.59 -9.92 -7.49
CA CYS A 70 -2.47 -10.26 -6.39
C CYS A 70 -2.52 -11.76 -6.21
N LYS A 71 -2.58 -12.50 -7.32
CA LYS A 71 -2.61 -13.95 -7.24
C LYS A 71 -1.33 -14.51 -6.64
N ALA A 72 -0.20 -13.89 -6.95
CA ALA A 72 1.06 -14.34 -6.37
C ALA A 72 1.05 -14.17 -4.86
N LEU A 73 0.49 -13.06 -4.39
CA LEU A 73 0.39 -12.85 -2.96
C LEU A 73 -0.56 -13.86 -2.34
N ALA A 74 -1.69 -14.09 -2.99
CA ALA A 74 -2.66 -15.04 -2.47
C ALA A 74 -2.08 -16.45 -2.43
N LYS A 75 -1.30 -16.78 -3.44
CA LYS A 75 -0.74 -18.12 -3.48
C LYS A 75 0.26 -18.30 -2.35
N LYS A 76 1.02 -17.28 -2.04
CA LYS A 76 2.01 -17.43 -1.02
C LYS A 76 1.47 -17.25 0.38
N PHE A 77 0.58 -16.33 0.58
CA PHE A 77 0.17 -15.97 1.93
C PHE A 77 -1.29 -16.30 2.26
N GLY A 78 -2.03 -16.79 1.29
CA GLY A 78 -3.44 -17.08 1.54
C GLY A 78 -4.31 -15.95 1.04
N PRO A 79 -5.59 -16.03 1.29
CA PRO A 79 -6.53 -15.07 0.71
C PRO A 79 -6.20 -13.63 1.04
N VAL A 80 -6.39 -12.77 0.06
CA VAL A 80 -6.14 -11.35 0.19
C VAL A 80 -7.47 -10.67 0.49
N ALA A 81 -7.52 -9.89 1.52
CA ALA A 81 -8.74 -9.21 1.93
C ALA A 81 -8.90 -7.86 1.23
N ALA A 82 -7.81 -7.25 0.83
CA ALA A 82 -7.88 -5.97 0.13
C ALA A 82 -6.62 -5.79 -0.68
N PHE A 83 -6.73 -5.15 -1.82
CA PHE A 83 -5.58 -4.89 -2.68
C PHE A 83 -5.77 -3.50 -3.23
N THR A 84 -4.88 -2.57 -2.88
CA THR A 84 -5.09 -1.17 -3.19
C THR A 84 -3.88 -0.55 -3.81
N ARG A 85 -4.11 0.49 -4.59
CA ARG A 85 -3.03 1.28 -5.11
C ARG A 85 -3.48 2.72 -5.02
N GLY A 86 -2.92 3.47 -4.11
CA GLY A 86 -3.37 4.83 -3.89
C GLY A 86 -4.81 4.81 -3.43
N THR A 87 -5.67 5.45 -4.19
CA THR A 87 -7.08 5.49 -3.82
C THR A 87 -7.88 4.42 -4.53
N LYS A 88 -7.24 3.58 -5.33
CA LYS A 88 -7.96 2.54 -6.02
C LYS A 88 -7.93 1.26 -5.22
N SER A 89 -8.98 0.51 -5.28
CA SER A 89 -9.07 -0.75 -4.59
C SER A 89 -9.74 -1.77 -5.45
N TYR A 90 -9.35 -3.00 -5.30
CA TYR A 90 -10.05 -4.08 -5.96
C TYR A 90 -11.42 -4.23 -5.34
N ASP A 91 -12.42 -4.45 -6.17
CA ASP A 91 -13.76 -4.71 -5.67
C ASP A 91 -13.86 -6.20 -5.37
N GLU A 92 -15.03 -6.62 -4.92
CA GLU A 92 -15.18 -8.00 -4.54
C GLU A 92 -14.95 -8.96 -5.67
N THR A 93 -15.34 -8.59 -6.87
CA THR A 93 -15.17 -9.48 -7.99
C THR A 93 -13.70 -9.67 -8.30
N LYS A 94 -12.94 -8.59 -8.28
CA LYS A 94 -11.52 -8.71 -8.56
C LYS A 94 -10.80 -9.44 -7.45
N LEU A 95 -11.22 -9.24 -6.21
CA LEU A 95 -10.60 -9.97 -5.12
C LEU A 95 -10.93 -11.45 -5.21
N ALA A 96 -12.15 -11.78 -5.59
CA ALA A 96 -12.50 -13.18 -5.74
C ALA A 96 -11.64 -13.84 -6.80
N THR A 97 -11.40 -13.14 -7.91
CA THR A 97 -10.55 -13.68 -8.95
C THR A 97 -9.13 -13.86 -8.43
N CYS A 98 -8.63 -12.89 -7.70
CA CYS A 98 -7.30 -12.99 -7.12
C CYS A 98 -7.21 -14.20 -6.22
N ASN A 99 -8.22 -14.37 -5.40
CA ASN A 99 -8.18 -15.42 -4.39
C ASN A 99 -8.42 -16.82 -4.92
N THR A 100 -8.72 -16.95 -6.20
CA THR A 100 -8.80 -18.29 -6.76
C THR A 100 -7.43 -18.94 -6.72
N ALA A 101 -6.37 -18.15 -6.60
CA ALA A 101 -5.03 -18.71 -6.52
C ALA A 101 -4.57 -18.91 -5.09
N ALA A 102 -5.41 -18.60 -4.13
CA ALA A 102 -4.97 -18.64 -2.74
C ALA A 102 -4.66 -20.06 -2.30
N ALA A 103 -3.60 -20.16 -1.54
CA ALA A 103 -3.27 -21.44 -0.95
C ALA A 103 -4.29 -21.73 0.14
N PRO A 104 -4.54 -22.98 0.41
CA PRO A 104 -5.45 -23.31 1.50
C PRO A 104 -4.92 -22.74 2.78
N ALA A 105 -5.80 -22.26 3.61
CA ALA A 105 -5.36 -21.70 4.87
C ALA A 105 -4.77 -22.80 5.70
N PRO A 106 -3.63 -22.57 6.23
CA PRO A 106 -2.97 -23.58 7.02
C PRO A 106 -3.82 -24.06 8.17
N ALA A 107 -4.45 -23.14 8.77
CA ALA A 107 -5.22 -23.53 9.89
C ALA A 107 -6.32 -24.38 9.43
N ALA A 108 -6.85 -24.03 8.36
CA ALA A 108 -7.96 -24.78 7.92
C ALA A 108 -7.47 -26.08 7.61
N ALA A 109 -6.38 -26.06 7.08
CA ALA A 109 -5.89 -27.30 6.75
C ALA A 109 -5.84 -28.05 7.98
N GLY A 110 -5.60 -27.38 8.91
CA GLY A 110 -5.49 -28.09 10.06
C GLY A 110 -6.72 -28.60 10.49
N GLN A 111 -7.53 -28.26 10.08
CA GLN A 111 -8.50 -28.61 10.62
C GLN A 111 -9.10 -29.53 10.07
N ASP A 112 -8.88 -29.90 9.87
CA ASP A 112 -9.41 -30.81 9.37
C ASP A 112 -9.68 -31.46 9.67
#